data_7ab202a769fe4845f4ef44b27f2ab651
#
_entry.id   7ab202a769fe4845f4ef44b27f2ab651
#
_cell.length_a   1.000
_cell.length_b   1.000
_cell.length_c   1.000
_cell.angle_alpha   90.00
_cell.angle_beta   90.00
_cell.angle_gamma   90.00
#
_symmetry.space_group_name_H-M   'P 1'
#
loop_
_entity.id
_entity.type
_entity.pdbx_description
1 polymer ?
#
loop_
_entity_poly.entity_id
_entity_poly.type
_entity_poly.pdbx_seq_one_letter_code
_entity_poly.pdbx_strand_id
1 'polypeptide(L)'
;YQRIVALSWAYPRYGYRRIRSSLAKEGWTVSRKQVQRIRRREGLNVRPKPKKISRRGVSTGLPTQATHQHHVWTWDFIFDRTDNGGTLKMMTLLDEYTRQCLTIRVERQITSAHVLEVLEKAMIQYGVPGYIRSDNGSEFIANKVQAWLKDHHIKTIYIDPGRPWQNGYIESFHSRFRDECLNREWLLNLREARVVIEDWRQHYNIERPHSRLGYLSPEEFIQTKILTP
;
A
#
# COMPACT_ATOMS: atom_id res chain seq x y z
N TYR A 1 21.14 -8.88 -20.39
CA TYR A 1 20.35 -7.94 -21.18
C TYR A 1 18.88 -8.35 -21.21
N GLN A 2 18.60 -9.55 -21.77
CA GLN A 2 17.23 -10.07 -21.95
C GLN A 2 16.41 -10.04 -20.65
N ARG A 3 17.00 -10.41 -19.50
CA ARG A 3 16.31 -10.42 -18.22
C ARG A 3 15.89 -9.02 -17.76
N ILE A 4 16.71 -7.98 -18.03
CA ILE A 4 16.34 -6.57 -17.72
C ILE A 4 15.11 -6.16 -18.55
N VAL A 5 15.07 -6.52 -19.82
CA VAL A 5 13.95 -6.23 -20.71
C VAL A 5 12.69 -6.98 -20.25
N ALA A 6 12.79 -8.28 -19.98
CA ALA A 6 11.68 -9.11 -19.52
C ALA A 6 11.05 -8.57 -18.22
N LEU A 7 11.87 -8.28 -17.20
CA LEU A 7 11.39 -7.67 -15.94
C LEU A 7 10.78 -6.27 -16.15
N SER A 8 11.30 -5.50 -17.10
CA SER A 8 10.74 -4.18 -17.40
C SER A 8 9.37 -4.25 -18.08
N TRP A 9 9.11 -5.29 -18.88
CA TRP A 9 7.79 -5.57 -19.44
C TRP A 9 6.83 -6.14 -18.39
N ALA A 10 7.28 -7.07 -17.57
CA ALA A 10 6.46 -7.62 -16.48
C ALA A 10 6.04 -6.52 -15.48
N TYR A 11 6.95 -5.59 -15.18
CA TYR A 11 6.71 -4.51 -14.22
C TYR A 11 6.94 -3.12 -14.84
N PRO A 12 6.12 -2.67 -15.78
CA PRO A 12 6.36 -1.43 -16.53
C PRO A 12 6.32 -0.17 -15.67
N ARG A 13 5.72 -0.23 -14.48
CA ARG A 13 5.69 0.87 -13.50
C ARG A 13 6.90 0.89 -12.55
N TYR A 14 7.79 -0.11 -12.64
CA TYR A 14 9.03 -0.11 -11.84
C TYR A 14 10.09 0.77 -12.47
N GLY A 15 10.67 1.68 -11.69
CA GLY A 15 11.88 2.40 -12.07
C GLY A 15 13.11 1.49 -12.08
N TYR A 16 14.18 1.90 -12.75
CA TYR A 16 15.43 1.13 -12.87
C TYR A 16 16.00 0.61 -11.55
N ARG A 17 15.76 1.29 -10.43
CA ARG A 17 16.24 0.88 -9.11
C ARG A 17 15.51 -0.37 -8.61
N ARG A 18 14.18 -0.46 -8.82
CA ARG A 18 13.39 -1.65 -8.48
C ARG A 18 13.73 -2.82 -9.40
N ILE A 19 13.85 -2.58 -10.72
CA ILE A 19 14.29 -3.62 -11.66
C ILE A 19 15.66 -4.16 -11.25
N ARG A 20 16.61 -3.30 -10.85
CA ARG A 20 17.91 -3.77 -10.33
C ARG A 20 17.75 -4.61 -9.06
N SER A 21 16.85 -4.22 -8.15
CA SER A 21 16.60 -4.99 -6.93
C SER A 21 16.01 -6.36 -7.24
N SER A 22 15.04 -6.44 -8.16
CA SER A 22 14.49 -7.72 -8.62
C SER A 22 15.56 -8.62 -9.24
N LEU A 23 16.45 -8.06 -10.06
CA LEU A 23 17.59 -8.80 -10.62
C LEU A 23 18.55 -9.31 -9.54
N ALA A 24 18.81 -8.50 -8.51
CA ALA A 24 19.67 -8.93 -7.41
C ALA A 24 19.08 -10.10 -6.62
N LYS A 25 17.75 -10.13 -6.43
CA LYS A 25 17.04 -11.26 -5.82
C LYS A 25 17.14 -12.55 -6.66
N GLU A 26 17.27 -12.42 -7.98
CA GLU A 26 17.51 -13.52 -8.91
C GLU A 26 19.02 -13.90 -9.02
N GLY A 27 19.88 -13.30 -8.21
CA GLY A 27 21.33 -13.58 -8.21
C GLY A 27 22.15 -12.78 -9.25
N TRP A 28 21.52 -11.85 -10.00
CA TRP A 28 22.24 -11.07 -11.00
C TRP A 28 22.98 -9.87 -10.39
N THR A 29 24.28 -9.78 -10.61
CA THR A 29 25.08 -8.62 -10.24
C THR A 29 25.16 -7.63 -11.39
N VAL A 30 24.36 -6.54 -11.32
CA VAL A 30 24.29 -5.51 -12.37
C VAL A 30 24.35 -4.11 -11.75
N SER A 31 25.04 -3.17 -12.43
CA SER A 31 25.11 -1.80 -11.97
C SER A 31 23.82 -1.02 -12.27
N ARG A 32 23.53 0.01 -11.45
CA ARG A 32 22.41 0.93 -11.69
C ARG A 32 22.49 1.59 -13.06
N LYS A 33 23.69 2.03 -13.47
CA LYS A 33 23.92 2.69 -14.76
C LYS A 33 23.63 1.73 -15.93
N GLN A 34 24.00 0.47 -15.82
CA GLN A 34 23.74 -0.55 -16.84
C GLN A 34 22.22 -0.77 -17.03
N VAL A 35 21.47 -0.98 -15.96
CA VAL A 35 20.00 -1.16 -16.02
C VAL A 35 19.34 0.09 -16.62
N GLN A 36 19.73 1.28 -16.16
CA GLN A 36 19.20 2.54 -16.67
C GLN A 36 19.47 2.74 -18.17
N ARG A 37 20.71 2.45 -18.62
CA ARG A 37 21.13 2.58 -20.02
C ARG A 37 20.33 1.64 -20.93
N ILE A 38 20.19 0.36 -20.55
CA ILE A 38 19.40 -0.61 -21.31
C ILE A 38 17.95 -0.18 -21.41
N ARG A 39 17.32 0.17 -20.30
CA ARG A 39 15.93 0.61 -20.29
C ARG A 39 15.68 1.87 -21.11
N ARG A 40 16.66 2.80 -21.12
CA ARG A 40 16.57 4.00 -21.96
C ARG A 40 16.63 3.63 -23.45
N ARG A 41 17.56 2.75 -23.82
CA ARG A 41 17.72 2.30 -25.20
C ARG A 41 16.46 1.59 -25.72
N GLU A 42 15.81 0.78 -24.89
CA GLU A 42 14.61 0.04 -25.23
C GLU A 42 13.29 0.83 -25.06
N GLY A 43 13.37 2.12 -24.72
CA GLY A 43 12.16 2.93 -24.50
C GLY A 43 11.33 2.54 -23.26
N LEU A 44 11.90 1.74 -22.35
CA LEU A 44 11.21 1.16 -21.19
C LEU A 44 11.27 2.06 -19.92
N ASN A 45 11.57 3.32 -20.09
CA ASN A 45 11.59 4.25 -18.96
C ASN A 45 10.18 4.59 -18.48
N VAL A 46 10.00 4.58 -17.16
CA VAL A 46 8.78 5.13 -16.55
C VAL A 46 8.73 6.63 -16.83
N ARG A 47 7.66 7.12 -17.43
CA ARG A 47 7.46 8.55 -17.63
C ARG A 47 7.39 9.26 -16.26
N PRO A 48 8.15 10.33 -16.04
CA PRO A 48 8.06 11.10 -14.81
C PRO A 48 6.63 11.65 -14.66
N LYS A 49 6.06 11.52 -13.46
CA LYS A 49 4.82 12.25 -13.14
C LYS A 49 5.15 13.76 -13.11
N PRO A 50 4.23 14.63 -13.53
CA PRO A 50 4.40 16.07 -13.37
C PRO A 50 4.74 16.38 -11.91
N LYS A 51 5.73 17.24 -11.69
CA LYS A 51 6.09 17.65 -10.33
C LYS A 51 4.90 18.42 -9.76
N LYS A 52 4.28 17.88 -8.69
CA LYS A 52 3.37 18.69 -7.88
C LYS A 52 4.17 19.85 -7.30
N ILE A 53 3.62 21.05 -7.35
CA ILE A 53 4.21 22.23 -6.71
C ILE A 53 4.32 21.89 -5.22
N SER A 54 5.55 21.82 -4.71
CA SER A 54 5.80 21.60 -3.30
C SER A 54 5.29 22.83 -2.54
N ARG A 55 4.22 22.65 -1.77
CA ARG A 55 3.81 23.69 -0.82
C ARG A 55 4.90 23.73 0.25
N ARG A 56 5.60 24.86 0.35
CA ARG A 56 6.56 25.12 1.42
C ARG A 56 5.76 25.38 2.70
N GLY A 57 5.80 24.47 3.63
CA GLY A 57 5.26 24.61 4.97
C GLY A 57 6.15 23.84 5.93
N VAL A 58 6.18 24.25 7.18
CA VAL A 58 6.86 23.49 8.25
C VAL A 58 6.16 22.16 8.36
N SER A 59 6.89 21.06 8.13
CA SER A 59 6.38 19.71 8.40
C SER A 59 6.22 19.57 9.92
N THR A 60 5.03 19.79 10.42
CA THR A 60 4.69 19.31 11.76
C THR A 60 4.69 17.79 11.68
N GLY A 61 5.56 17.13 12.47
CA GLY A 61 5.70 15.67 12.47
C GLY A 61 4.36 14.97 12.66
N LEU A 62 4.30 13.68 12.29
CA LEU A 62 3.13 12.85 12.59
C LEU A 62 2.91 12.80 14.09
N PRO A 63 1.67 12.96 14.59
CA PRO A 63 1.36 12.93 16.04
C PRO A 63 1.90 11.66 16.72
N THR A 64 1.91 10.54 15.99
CA THR A 64 2.46 9.26 16.46
C THR A 64 3.13 8.58 15.27
N GLN A 65 4.44 8.35 15.39
CA GLN A 65 5.20 7.60 14.37
C GLN A 65 5.27 6.14 14.76
N ALA A 66 5.00 5.23 13.84
CA ALA A 66 5.13 3.80 14.08
C ALA A 66 6.61 3.43 14.31
N THR A 67 6.89 2.77 15.44
CA THR A 67 8.24 2.38 15.90
C THR A 67 8.50 0.87 15.77
N HIS A 68 7.47 0.06 15.69
CA HIS A 68 7.53 -1.40 15.56
C HIS A 68 6.31 -1.91 14.80
N GLN A 69 6.34 -3.18 14.42
CA GLN A 69 5.23 -3.87 13.76
C GLN A 69 3.98 -3.82 14.64
N HIS A 70 2.82 -3.58 14.03
CA HIS A 70 1.51 -3.44 14.67
C HIS A 70 1.41 -2.29 15.69
N HIS A 71 2.36 -1.35 15.70
CA HIS A 71 2.23 -0.15 16.52
C HIS A 71 1.09 0.77 16.03
N VAL A 72 1.08 1.09 14.73
CA VAL A 72 0.04 1.92 14.12
C VAL A 72 -0.43 1.25 12.83
N TRP A 73 -1.72 0.94 12.77
CA TRP A 73 -2.38 0.60 11.51
C TRP A 73 -3.05 1.83 10.94
N THR A 74 -3.03 1.96 9.63
CA THR A 74 -3.75 3.02 8.92
C THR A 74 -4.71 2.41 7.91
N TRP A 75 -5.90 2.97 7.84
CA TRP A 75 -6.91 2.55 6.89
C TRP A 75 -7.48 3.73 6.12
N ASP A 76 -8.05 3.44 4.95
CA ASP A 76 -8.75 4.45 4.15
C ASP A 76 -9.54 3.75 3.04
N PHE A 77 -10.45 4.50 2.41
CA PHE A 77 -11.20 4.04 1.26
C PHE A 77 -10.59 4.54 -0.04
N ILE A 78 -10.64 3.68 -1.05
CA ILE A 78 -10.34 4.03 -2.43
C ILE A 78 -11.48 3.54 -3.32
N PHE A 79 -11.81 4.31 -4.34
CA PHE A 79 -12.93 4.03 -5.24
C PHE A 79 -12.44 3.79 -6.66
N ASP A 80 -13.12 2.86 -7.35
CA ASP A 80 -12.95 2.61 -8.78
C ASP A 80 -14.27 2.11 -9.37
N ARG A 81 -14.24 1.65 -10.62
CA ARG A 81 -15.41 1.10 -11.32
C ARG A 81 -15.02 -0.16 -12.08
N THR A 82 -15.97 -1.09 -12.18
CA THR A 82 -15.88 -2.18 -13.15
C THR A 82 -16.19 -1.67 -14.56
N ASP A 83 -15.77 -2.42 -15.57
CA ASP A 83 -15.95 -2.09 -16.99
C ASP A 83 -17.42 -1.73 -17.33
N ASN A 84 -18.37 -2.45 -16.75
CA ASN A 84 -19.80 -2.19 -16.88
C ASN A 84 -20.30 -0.99 -16.02
N GLY A 85 -19.41 -0.14 -15.50
CA GLY A 85 -19.75 1.08 -14.74
C GLY A 85 -20.10 0.86 -13.27
N GLY A 86 -20.16 -0.37 -12.79
CA GLY A 86 -20.49 -0.67 -11.39
C GLY A 86 -19.42 -0.18 -10.43
N THR A 87 -19.81 0.53 -9.37
CA THR A 87 -18.90 1.07 -8.36
C THR A 87 -18.10 -0.04 -7.66
N LEU A 88 -16.82 0.19 -7.44
CA LEU A 88 -15.97 -0.55 -6.53
C LEU A 88 -15.58 0.37 -5.38
N LYS A 89 -15.98 0.03 -4.16
CA LYS A 89 -15.51 0.65 -2.92
C LYS A 89 -14.56 -0.32 -2.25
N MET A 90 -13.34 0.12 -2.00
CA MET A 90 -12.28 -0.71 -1.43
C MET A 90 -11.82 -0.10 -0.11
N MET A 91 -11.83 -0.89 0.96
CA MET A 91 -11.21 -0.55 2.23
C MET A 91 -9.82 -1.16 2.27
N THR A 92 -8.82 -0.36 2.51
CA THR A 92 -7.43 -0.77 2.64
C THR A 92 -6.96 -0.62 4.07
N LEU A 93 -6.21 -1.60 4.58
CA LEU A 93 -5.63 -1.59 5.92
C LEU A 93 -4.13 -1.90 5.82
N LEU A 94 -3.29 -1.04 6.35
CA LEU A 94 -1.83 -1.14 6.30
C LEU A 94 -1.21 -1.04 7.68
N ASP A 95 -0.11 -1.75 7.88
CA ASP A 95 0.84 -1.48 8.96
C ASP A 95 1.82 -0.38 8.55
N GLU A 96 1.88 0.71 9.32
CA GLU A 96 2.71 1.87 9.00
C GLU A 96 4.21 1.60 9.13
N TYR A 97 4.62 0.67 9.98
CA TYR A 97 6.04 0.35 10.19
C TYR A 97 6.58 -0.53 9.09
N THR A 98 5.94 -1.67 8.86
CA THR A 98 6.38 -2.67 7.89
C THR A 98 5.99 -2.35 6.45
N ARG A 99 5.04 -1.42 6.24
CA ARG A 99 4.39 -1.13 4.95
C ARG A 99 3.56 -2.29 4.42
N GLN A 100 3.33 -3.33 5.21
CA GLN A 100 2.51 -4.46 4.84
C GLN A 100 1.06 -4.03 4.60
N CYS A 101 0.50 -4.44 3.48
CA CYS A 101 -0.93 -4.32 3.22
C CYS A 101 -1.63 -5.52 3.86
N LEU A 102 -2.25 -5.30 5.02
CA LEU A 102 -2.88 -6.35 5.80
C LEU A 102 -4.11 -6.91 5.07
N THR A 103 -4.93 -6.01 4.49
CA THR A 103 -6.10 -6.42 3.71
C THR A 103 -6.56 -5.34 2.74
N ILE A 104 -7.24 -5.76 1.68
CA ILE A 104 -8.04 -4.92 0.79
C ILE A 104 -9.41 -5.57 0.64
N ARG A 105 -10.43 -5.02 1.30
CA ARG A 105 -11.81 -5.46 1.11
C ARG A 105 -12.43 -4.74 -0.08
N VAL A 106 -12.99 -5.50 -1.02
CA VAL A 106 -13.60 -4.96 -2.25
C VAL A 106 -15.10 -5.28 -2.28
N GLU A 107 -15.93 -4.25 -2.31
CA GLU A 107 -17.41 -4.36 -2.31
C GLU A 107 -18.04 -3.30 -3.22
N ARG A 108 -19.34 -3.43 -3.50
CA ARG A 108 -20.13 -2.35 -4.10
C ARG A 108 -20.39 -1.24 -3.10
N GLN A 109 -20.62 -1.63 -1.84
CA GLN A 109 -20.83 -0.75 -0.69
C GLN A 109 -20.16 -1.35 0.53
N ILE A 110 -19.57 -0.51 1.37
CA ILE A 110 -18.94 -0.92 2.62
C ILE A 110 -19.66 -0.18 3.75
N THR A 111 -20.19 -0.94 4.69
CA THR A 111 -20.87 -0.47 5.89
C THR A 111 -19.96 -0.58 7.11
N SER A 112 -20.34 0.01 8.24
CA SER A 112 -19.61 -0.16 9.51
C SER A 112 -19.45 -1.62 9.94
N ALA A 113 -20.42 -2.48 9.64
CA ALA A 113 -20.32 -3.92 9.89
C ALA A 113 -19.20 -4.58 9.09
N HIS A 114 -19.06 -4.20 7.81
CA HIS A 114 -17.94 -4.68 7.00
C HIS A 114 -16.59 -4.18 7.51
N VAL A 115 -16.51 -2.96 8.05
CA VAL A 115 -15.29 -2.42 8.66
C VAL A 115 -14.91 -3.25 9.88
N LEU A 116 -15.85 -3.55 10.78
CA LEU A 116 -15.60 -4.38 11.97
C LEU A 116 -15.14 -5.79 11.61
N GLU A 117 -15.79 -6.42 10.63
CA GLU A 117 -15.38 -7.74 10.13
C GLU A 117 -13.93 -7.76 9.59
N VAL A 118 -13.54 -6.70 8.88
CA VAL A 118 -12.16 -6.54 8.38
C VAL A 118 -11.16 -6.42 9.51
N LEU A 119 -11.46 -5.59 10.50
CA LEU A 119 -10.59 -5.39 11.66
C LEU A 119 -10.45 -6.65 12.49
N GLU A 120 -11.56 -7.31 12.79
CA GLU A 120 -11.57 -8.56 13.56
C GLU A 120 -10.71 -9.63 12.88
N LYS A 121 -10.91 -9.88 11.58
CA LYS A 121 -10.10 -10.82 10.81
C LYS A 121 -8.62 -10.45 10.79
N ALA A 122 -8.31 -9.17 10.61
CA ALA A 122 -6.93 -8.70 10.62
C ALA A 122 -6.29 -8.88 12.00
N MET A 123 -7.01 -8.62 13.09
CA MET A 123 -6.51 -8.81 14.45
C MET A 123 -6.29 -10.29 14.80
N ILE A 124 -7.17 -11.18 14.35
CA ILE A 124 -6.99 -12.62 14.51
C ILE A 124 -5.71 -13.10 13.80
N GLN A 125 -5.46 -12.58 12.60
CA GLN A 125 -4.34 -13.01 11.76
C GLN A 125 -3.00 -12.39 12.17
N TYR A 126 -2.99 -11.10 12.55
CA TYR A 126 -1.77 -10.31 12.71
C TYR A 126 -1.54 -9.81 14.15
N GLY A 127 -2.53 -9.96 15.03
CA GLY A 127 -2.49 -9.37 16.37
C GLY A 127 -3.17 -8.01 16.46
N VAL A 128 -3.27 -7.49 17.69
CA VAL A 128 -3.98 -6.24 17.99
C VAL A 128 -3.03 -5.05 17.83
N PRO A 129 -3.39 -3.99 17.05
CA PRO A 129 -2.56 -2.80 16.96
C PRO A 129 -2.69 -1.92 18.20
N GLY A 130 -1.64 -1.14 18.51
CA GLY A 130 -1.73 -0.13 19.57
C GLY A 130 -2.59 1.07 19.17
N TYR A 131 -2.54 1.43 17.89
CA TYR A 131 -3.24 2.58 17.35
C TYR A 131 -3.84 2.27 15.97
N ILE A 132 -4.98 2.90 15.69
CA ILE A 132 -5.53 2.99 14.34
C ILE A 132 -5.60 4.45 13.92
N ARG A 133 -5.04 4.75 12.74
CA ARG A 133 -5.11 6.05 12.09
C ARG A 133 -6.14 6.02 10.99
N SER A 134 -7.06 7.01 10.99
CA SER A 134 -8.06 7.18 9.94
C SER A 134 -8.31 8.66 9.67
N ASP A 135 -8.93 8.95 8.55
CA ASP A 135 -9.61 10.23 8.37
C ASP A 135 -10.92 10.30 9.20
N ASN A 136 -11.61 11.43 9.09
CA ASN A 136 -12.90 11.65 9.76
C ASN A 136 -14.09 11.20 8.89
N GLY A 137 -13.93 10.16 8.08
CA GLY A 137 -15.02 9.60 7.27
C GLY A 137 -16.18 9.08 8.13
N SER A 138 -17.42 9.19 7.62
CA SER A 138 -18.62 8.81 8.35
C SER A 138 -18.63 7.36 8.83
N GLU A 139 -18.04 6.46 8.06
CA GLU A 139 -17.92 5.03 8.39
C GLU A 139 -16.97 4.76 9.58
N PHE A 140 -16.01 5.67 9.80
CA PHE A 140 -15.01 5.56 10.86
C PHE A 140 -15.46 6.23 12.15
N ILE A 141 -16.28 7.28 12.04
CA ILE A 141 -16.89 7.97 13.20
C ILE A 141 -18.13 7.22 13.70
N ALA A 142 -18.62 6.21 12.96
CA ALA A 142 -19.78 5.44 13.38
C ALA A 142 -19.62 4.94 14.82
N ASN A 143 -20.57 5.25 15.69
CA ASN A 143 -20.53 4.91 17.11
C ASN A 143 -20.18 3.45 17.38
N LYS A 144 -20.65 2.54 16.51
CA LYS A 144 -20.35 1.11 16.61
C LYS A 144 -18.84 0.80 16.45
N VAL A 145 -18.18 1.46 15.50
CA VAL A 145 -16.75 1.26 15.27
C VAL A 145 -15.93 1.83 16.42
N GLN A 146 -16.30 3.01 16.91
CA GLN A 146 -15.62 3.64 18.05
C GLN A 146 -15.80 2.85 19.35
N ALA A 147 -17.01 2.36 19.65
CA ALA A 147 -17.25 1.51 20.80
C ALA A 147 -16.40 0.23 20.72
N TRP A 148 -16.41 -0.43 19.56
CA TRP A 148 -15.64 -1.65 19.33
C TRP A 148 -14.13 -1.44 19.50
N LEU A 149 -13.57 -0.35 18.96
CA LEU A 149 -12.15 -0.03 19.14
C LEU A 149 -11.78 0.21 20.61
N LYS A 150 -12.65 0.90 21.35
CA LYS A 150 -12.50 1.14 22.79
C LYS A 150 -12.52 -0.17 23.59
N ASP A 151 -13.45 -1.08 23.28
CA ASP A 151 -13.55 -2.39 23.92
C ASP A 151 -12.30 -3.26 23.72
N HIS A 152 -11.62 -3.08 22.57
CA HIS A 152 -10.36 -3.74 22.26
C HIS A 152 -9.11 -2.95 22.69
N HIS A 153 -9.27 -1.88 23.47
CA HIS A 153 -8.20 -1.02 23.96
C HIS A 153 -7.33 -0.39 22.86
N ILE A 154 -7.89 -0.20 21.66
CA ILE A 154 -7.20 0.39 20.51
C ILE A 154 -7.42 1.91 20.52
N LYS A 155 -6.32 2.67 20.51
CA LYS A 155 -6.38 4.14 20.47
C LYS A 155 -6.56 4.62 19.02
N THR A 156 -7.46 5.57 18.81
CA THR A 156 -7.70 6.17 17.50
C THR A 156 -6.87 7.45 17.34
N ILE A 157 -6.21 7.57 16.19
CA ILE A 157 -5.51 8.79 15.77
C ILE A 157 -6.28 9.38 14.59
N TYR A 158 -6.96 10.48 14.83
CA TYR A 158 -7.66 11.21 13.77
C TYR A 158 -6.72 12.19 13.08
N ILE A 159 -6.93 12.34 11.79
CA ILE A 159 -6.23 13.32 10.96
C ILE A 159 -6.90 14.66 11.15
N ASP A 160 -6.11 15.69 11.46
CA ASP A 160 -6.62 17.05 11.58
C ASP A 160 -7.24 17.53 10.26
N PRO A 161 -8.38 18.23 10.30
CA PRO A 161 -8.95 18.85 9.10
C PRO A 161 -7.92 19.72 8.37
N GLY A 162 -7.82 19.53 7.05
CA GLY A 162 -6.86 20.27 6.22
C GLY A 162 -5.40 19.81 6.29
N ARG A 163 -5.10 18.70 6.97
CA ARG A 163 -3.74 18.14 7.09
C ARG A 163 -3.60 16.76 6.44
N PRO A 164 -3.83 16.60 5.14
CA PRO A 164 -3.77 15.29 4.46
C PRO A 164 -2.40 14.60 4.58
N TRP A 165 -1.31 15.36 4.79
CA TRP A 165 0.02 14.77 4.97
C TRP A 165 0.14 13.86 6.21
N GLN A 166 -0.77 13.98 7.18
CA GLN A 166 -0.85 13.08 8.34
C GLN A 166 -1.29 11.67 7.95
N ASN A 167 -1.88 11.49 6.76
CA ASN A 167 -2.23 10.19 6.16
C ASN A 167 -1.29 9.76 5.02
N GLY A 168 -0.10 10.34 4.95
CA GLY A 168 0.83 10.16 3.84
C GLY A 168 1.22 8.71 3.55
N TYR A 169 1.11 7.81 4.52
CA TYR A 169 1.39 6.39 4.33
C TYR A 169 0.37 5.74 3.42
N ILE A 170 -0.92 5.89 3.72
CA ILE A 170 -1.98 5.27 2.93
C ILE A 170 -2.18 6.00 1.61
N GLU A 171 -2.00 7.33 1.56
CA GLU A 171 -2.03 8.07 0.29
C GLU A 171 -0.92 7.59 -0.68
N SER A 172 0.28 7.36 -0.14
CA SER A 172 1.38 6.80 -0.91
C SER A 172 1.06 5.39 -1.40
N PHE A 173 0.43 4.56 -0.57
CA PHE A 173 -0.03 3.23 -0.94
C PHE A 173 -1.09 3.31 -2.05
N HIS A 174 -2.16 4.09 -1.87
CA HIS A 174 -3.22 4.28 -2.87
C HIS A 174 -2.66 4.75 -4.22
N SER A 175 -1.68 5.67 -4.19
CA SER A 175 -1.01 6.10 -5.43
C SER A 175 -0.30 4.94 -6.15
N ARG A 176 0.25 3.95 -5.41
CA ARG A 176 0.89 2.76 -6.00
C ARG A 176 -0.14 1.73 -6.44
N PHE A 177 -1.13 1.49 -5.60
CA PHE A 177 -2.22 0.58 -5.92
C PHE A 177 -2.94 1.00 -7.19
N ARG A 178 -3.26 2.29 -7.32
CA ARG A 178 -3.85 2.82 -8.56
C ARG A 178 -2.92 2.70 -9.75
N ASP A 179 -1.64 3.06 -9.60
CA ASP A 179 -0.66 3.11 -10.69
C ASP A 179 -0.23 1.71 -11.17
N GLU A 180 -0.15 0.74 -10.27
CA GLU A 180 0.43 -0.59 -10.51
C GLU A 180 -0.63 -1.70 -10.67
N CYS A 181 -1.89 -1.45 -10.25
CA CYS A 181 -3.02 -2.38 -10.37
C CYS A 181 -4.21 -1.72 -11.08
N LEU A 182 -4.97 -0.86 -10.41
CA LEU A 182 -6.27 -0.40 -10.89
C LEU A 182 -6.24 0.26 -12.30
N ASN A 183 -5.19 1.02 -12.63
CA ASN A 183 -5.04 1.65 -13.95
C ASN A 183 -4.46 0.71 -15.02
N ARG A 184 -4.20 -0.54 -14.70
CA ARG A 184 -3.61 -1.52 -15.63
C ARG A 184 -4.53 -2.65 -15.97
N GLU A 185 -5.49 -2.92 -15.12
CA GLU A 185 -6.37 -4.05 -15.24
C GLU A 185 -7.78 -3.60 -15.68
N TRP A 186 -8.39 -4.38 -16.54
CA TRP A 186 -9.80 -4.25 -16.89
C TRP A 186 -10.62 -5.10 -15.95
N LEU A 187 -11.24 -4.47 -14.96
CA LEU A 187 -12.02 -5.16 -13.95
C LEU A 187 -13.45 -5.37 -14.47
N LEU A 188 -13.75 -6.52 -15.04
CA LEU A 188 -15.03 -6.79 -15.69
C LEU A 188 -16.19 -6.84 -14.70
N ASN A 189 -15.97 -7.42 -13.52
CA ASN A 189 -16.99 -7.57 -12.50
C ASN A 189 -16.37 -7.62 -11.08
N LEU A 190 -17.23 -7.61 -10.05
CA LEU A 190 -16.79 -7.60 -8.65
C LEU A 190 -15.98 -8.84 -8.26
N ARG A 191 -16.33 -10.02 -8.78
CA ARG A 191 -15.64 -11.27 -8.46
C ARG A 191 -14.20 -11.26 -8.99
N GLU A 192 -14.05 -10.86 -10.23
CA GLU A 192 -12.73 -10.71 -10.86
C GLU A 192 -11.91 -9.62 -10.17
N ALA A 193 -12.52 -8.46 -9.86
CA ALA A 193 -11.85 -7.38 -9.13
C ALA A 193 -11.27 -7.87 -7.80
N ARG A 194 -11.98 -8.73 -7.06
CA ARG A 194 -11.49 -9.32 -5.81
C ARG A 194 -10.26 -10.19 -6.03
N VAL A 195 -10.25 -11.01 -7.07
CA VAL A 195 -9.12 -11.89 -7.39
C VAL A 195 -7.90 -11.08 -7.81
N VAL A 196 -8.06 -10.19 -8.79
CA VAL A 196 -6.96 -9.37 -9.32
C VAL A 196 -6.34 -8.49 -8.24
N ILE A 197 -7.17 -7.89 -7.40
CA ILE A 197 -6.71 -7.01 -6.32
C ILE A 197 -5.99 -7.81 -5.23
N GLU A 198 -6.46 -9.01 -4.90
CA GLU A 198 -5.81 -9.88 -3.93
C GLU A 198 -4.45 -10.39 -4.45
N ASP A 199 -4.36 -10.79 -5.71
CA ASP A 199 -3.09 -11.17 -6.35
C ASP A 199 -2.08 -10.02 -6.31
N TRP A 200 -2.54 -8.80 -6.61
CA TRP A 200 -1.69 -7.61 -6.50
C TRP A 200 -1.26 -7.35 -5.04
N ARG A 201 -2.15 -7.53 -4.05
CA ARG A 201 -1.82 -7.38 -2.63
C ARG A 201 -0.75 -8.37 -2.20
N GLN A 202 -0.86 -9.63 -2.63
CA GLN A 202 0.15 -10.66 -2.37
C GLN A 202 1.50 -10.28 -2.99
N HIS A 203 1.50 -9.92 -4.27
CA HIS A 203 2.71 -9.44 -4.95
C HIS A 203 3.32 -8.21 -4.24
N TYR A 204 2.49 -7.26 -3.81
CA TYR A 204 2.91 -6.07 -3.07
C TYR A 204 3.64 -6.43 -1.77
N ASN A 205 3.14 -7.40 -1.02
CA ASN A 205 3.71 -7.80 0.26
C ASN A 205 4.94 -8.69 0.12
N ILE A 206 4.94 -9.63 -0.84
CA ILE A 206 5.94 -10.69 -0.90
C ILE A 206 7.11 -10.33 -1.83
N GLU A 207 6.83 -9.71 -2.97
CA GLU A 207 7.83 -9.56 -4.04
C GLU A 207 8.26 -8.12 -4.30
N ARG A 208 7.32 -7.17 -4.14
CA ARG A 208 7.51 -5.80 -4.58
C ARG A 208 8.61 -5.07 -3.77
N PRO A 209 9.68 -4.54 -4.43
CA PRO A 209 10.73 -3.82 -3.72
C PRO A 209 10.25 -2.44 -3.23
N HIS A 210 10.45 -2.15 -1.95
CA HIS A 210 10.09 -0.88 -1.31
C HIS A 210 11.33 -0.05 -1.00
N SER A 211 11.46 1.13 -1.60
CA SER A 211 12.64 1.99 -1.39
C SER A 211 12.83 2.43 0.06
N ARG A 212 11.74 2.54 0.83
CA ARG A 212 11.78 2.90 2.26
C ARG A 212 12.22 1.74 3.14
N LEU A 213 12.14 0.51 2.65
CA LEU A 213 12.58 -0.71 3.33
C LEU A 213 13.91 -1.23 2.76
N GLY A 214 14.75 -0.35 2.21
CA GLY A 214 16.03 -0.76 1.61
C GLY A 214 15.87 -1.62 0.34
N TYR A 215 14.73 -1.53 -0.35
CA TYR A 215 14.31 -2.37 -1.48
C TYR A 215 13.94 -3.81 -1.11
N LEU A 216 13.76 -4.12 0.15
CA LEU A 216 13.07 -5.33 0.59
C LEU A 216 11.57 -5.22 0.30
N SER A 217 10.89 -6.34 0.17
CA SER A 217 9.43 -6.39 0.29
C SER A 217 9.00 -6.24 1.75
N PRO A 218 7.74 -5.92 2.06
CA PRO A 218 7.24 -5.91 3.44
C PRO A 218 7.52 -7.21 4.18
N GLU A 219 7.29 -8.35 3.56
CA GLU A 219 7.53 -9.68 4.16
C GLU A 219 9.01 -9.92 4.45
N GLU A 220 9.90 -9.66 3.49
CA GLU A 220 11.35 -9.76 3.71
C GLU A 220 11.83 -8.83 4.83
N PHE A 221 11.26 -7.62 4.92
CA PHE A 221 11.59 -6.69 5.98
C PHE A 221 11.16 -7.21 7.36
N ILE A 222 9.96 -7.80 7.48
CA ILE A 222 9.49 -8.44 8.72
C ILE A 222 10.44 -9.55 9.14
N GLN A 223 10.81 -10.43 8.21
CA GLN A 223 11.72 -11.55 8.48
C GLN A 223 13.09 -11.07 8.96
N THR A 224 13.65 -9.99 8.37
CA THR A 224 14.92 -9.43 8.84
C THR A 224 14.84 -8.88 10.26
N LYS A 225 13.67 -8.36 10.69
CA LYS A 225 13.47 -7.83 12.05
C LYS A 225 13.28 -8.93 13.09
N ILE A 226 12.73 -10.06 12.71
CA ILE A 226 12.62 -11.24 13.59
C ILE A 226 13.99 -11.85 13.86
N LEU A 227 14.88 -11.84 12.86
CA LEU A 227 16.22 -12.42 12.95
C LEU A 227 17.28 -11.50 13.59
N THR A 228 16.96 -10.21 13.78
CA THR A 228 17.86 -9.24 14.41
C THR A 228 17.12 -8.60 15.60
N PRO A 229 17.18 -9.22 16.80
CA PRO A 229 16.53 -8.69 18.00
C PRO A 229 17.13 -7.36 18.47
#